data_b05e7c637eede453e47c6ac292082de6
#
_entry.id   b05e7c637eede453e47c6ac292082de6
#
_cell.length_a   1.000
_cell.length_b   1.000
_cell.length_c   1.000
_cell.angle_alpha   90.00
_cell.angle_beta   90.00
_cell.angle_gamma   90.00
#
_symmetry.space_group_name_H-M   'P 1'
#
loop_
_entity.id
_entity.type
_entity.pdbx_description
1 polymer ?
#
loop_
_entity_poly.entity_id
_entity_poly.type
_entity_poly.pdbx_seq_one_letter_code
_entity_poly.pdbx_strand_id
1 'polypeptide(L)'
;SDEIEYYKNAVENRKKFKGVFTTETPPFYDGSIWQSTSTRLPDGGVFSILSNITEIKKREASLKQLSDAIELTTNAIFLWDKEHRLIMGNKIARDIQKGFGFTLKPGIHRKDMLENVKKKKLIDIPEGMSFEEFYKQRDIIRKSNNNSVYEISFINGTSWFVSDTKLEDGGFLQVYSDITDVKNKEKEIQKAEKQIKQTEQKMSDALNSMPHGITMWDENDNLSFANDFAKNIQKGAGMTFDLGISYQEYTQRQKKNKFLKFENEDAENEYYNNVVENRKKIRDEVSILTPEFYNGTFWNATSTRLNDGGLFSIFTNITELKKREEELNKTIKELDIAREKADAANQTKSQFLANM
;
A
#
# COMPACT_ATOMS: atom_id res chain seq x y z
N SER A 1 -26.94 40.85 42.01
CA SER A 1 -26.84 39.56 41.36
C SER A 1 -28.09 39.33 40.53
N ASP A 2 -27.99 38.58 39.48
CA ASP A 2 -29.03 38.30 38.46
C ASP A 2 -30.37 37.87 39.04
N GLU A 3 -30.39 37.24 40.19
CA GLU A 3 -31.58 36.75 40.88
C GLU A 3 -32.44 37.91 41.42
N ILE A 4 -31.84 38.90 42.05
CA ILE A 4 -32.55 40.09 42.59
C ILE A 4 -33.15 40.90 41.43
N GLU A 5 -32.42 41.01 40.32
CA GLU A 5 -32.88 41.70 39.15
C GLU A 5 -34.04 40.96 38.47
N TYR A 6 -33.98 39.66 38.41
CA TYR A 6 -35.11 38.83 37.94
C TYR A 6 -36.38 39.07 38.71
N TYR A 7 -36.33 38.98 40.07
CA TYR A 7 -37.52 39.17 40.88
C TYR A 7 -38.09 40.60 40.79
N LYS A 8 -37.23 41.62 40.71
CA LYS A 8 -37.69 43.02 40.50
C LYS A 8 -38.42 43.16 39.18
N ASN A 9 -37.82 42.62 38.08
CA ASN A 9 -38.40 42.67 36.77
C ASN A 9 -39.71 41.86 36.68
N ALA A 10 -39.80 40.70 37.31
CA ALA A 10 -40.99 39.89 37.38
C ALA A 10 -42.15 40.63 38.10
N VAL A 11 -41.85 41.29 39.24
CA VAL A 11 -42.86 42.12 39.93
C VAL A 11 -43.31 43.34 39.14
N GLU A 12 -42.39 44.04 38.47
CA GLU A 12 -42.71 45.17 37.63
C GLU A 12 -43.55 44.79 36.41
N ASN A 13 -43.16 43.73 35.72
CA ASN A 13 -43.91 43.20 34.59
C ASN A 13 -45.31 42.75 35.01
N ARG A 14 -45.46 42.13 36.18
CA ARG A 14 -46.75 41.72 36.73
C ARG A 14 -47.68 42.90 37.00
N LYS A 15 -47.12 44.06 37.35
CA LYS A 15 -47.89 45.30 37.54
C LYS A 15 -48.37 45.96 36.25
N LYS A 16 -47.58 45.85 35.18
CA LYS A 16 -47.76 46.59 33.94
C LYS A 16 -48.52 45.83 32.82
N PHE A 17 -48.59 44.47 32.88
CA PHE A 17 -49.16 43.70 31.78
C PHE A 17 -50.68 43.88 31.69
N LYS A 18 -51.20 43.91 30.46
CA LYS A 18 -52.61 43.90 30.11
C LYS A 18 -52.89 42.64 29.26
N GLY A 19 -54.01 41.96 29.56
CA GLY A 19 -54.35 40.72 28.84
C GLY A 19 -53.63 39.48 29.38
N VAL A 20 -52.99 38.69 28.52
CA VAL A 20 -52.26 37.45 28.86
C VAL A 20 -50.77 37.71 28.80
N PHE A 21 -50.05 37.27 29.81
CA PHE A 21 -48.62 37.37 29.92
C PHE A 21 -48.01 35.99 30.26
N THR A 22 -47.06 35.53 29.48
CA THR A 22 -46.35 34.26 29.68
C THR A 22 -44.87 34.52 29.95
N THR A 23 -44.37 33.88 31.01
CA THR A 23 -42.93 33.95 31.37
C THR A 23 -42.44 32.58 31.80
N GLU A 24 -41.17 32.28 31.55
CA GLU A 24 -40.51 31.11 32.09
C GLU A 24 -39.78 31.47 33.37
N THR A 25 -39.80 30.56 34.36
CA THR A 25 -39.04 30.73 35.57
C THR A 25 -37.59 30.29 35.36
N PRO A 26 -36.63 30.87 36.08
CA PRO A 26 -35.33 30.24 36.28
C PRO A 26 -35.51 28.83 36.86
N PRO A 27 -34.53 27.92 36.71
CA PRO A 27 -34.60 26.62 37.37
C PRO A 27 -34.76 26.76 38.86
N PHE A 28 -35.73 26.02 39.44
CA PHE A 28 -35.86 25.90 40.89
C PHE A 28 -34.69 25.11 41.50
N TYR A 29 -34.59 25.08 42.83
CA TYR A 29 -33.53 24.38 43.56
C TYR A 29 -33.46 22.87 43.22
N ASP A 30 -34.57 22.26 42.78
CA ASP A 30 -34.69 20.89 42.32
C ASP A 30 -34.39 20.75 40.81
N GLY A 31 -34.00 21.82 40.13
CA GLY A 31 -33.73 21.88 38.69
C GLY A 31 -34.99 21.92 37.81
N SER A 32 -36.18 22.03 38.40
CA SER A 32 -37.42 22.14 37.61
C SER A 32 -37.60 23.53 37.01
N ILE A 33 -38.13 23.59 35.79
CA ILE A 33 -38.43 24.80 35.03
C ILE A 33 -39.95 24.88 34.86
N TRP A 34 -40.52 26.02 35.19
CA TRP A 34 -41.95 26.23 35.10
C TRP A 34 -42.26 27.40 34.15
N GLN A 35 -43.38 27.29 33.43
CA GLN A 35 -43.94 28.36 32.67
C GLN A 35 -45.15 28.91 33.42
N SER A 36 -45.14 30.23 33.65
CA SER A 36 -46.24 30.95 34.28
C SER A 36 -47.01 31.70 33.17
N THR A 37 -48.29 31.37 32.95
CA THR A 37 -49.19 32.12 32.12
C THR A 37 -50.17 32.85 33.02
N SER A 38 -50.11 34.18 33.02
CA SER A 38 -50.90 35.06 33.88
C SER A 38 -51.90 35.84 33.04
N THR A 39 -53.13 35.95 33.50
CA THR A 39 -54.22 36.73 32.89
C THR A 39 -54.74 37.78 33.88
N ARG A 40 -54.90 39.02 33.46
CA ARG A 40 -55.49 40.09 34.23
C ARG A 40 -57.05 39.92 34.26
N LEU A 41 -57.58 39.83 35.45
CA LEU A 41 -59.04 39.75 35.64
C LEU A 41 -59.71 41.13 35.56
N PRO A 42 -61.04 41.22 35.31
CA PRO A 42 -61.77 42.48 35.23
C PRO A 42 -61.73 43.28 36.54
N ASP A 43 -61.66 42.62 37.68
CA ASP A 43 -61.55 43.22 39.02
C ASP A 43 -60.14 43.72 39.37
N GLY A 44 -59.19 43.58 38.43
CA GLY A 44 -57.78 43.93 38.64
C GLY A 44 -56.94 42.82 39.22
N GLY A 45 -57.56 41.70 39.60
CA GLY A 45 -56.83 40.49 40.04
C GLY A 45 -55.97 39.86 38.96
N VAL A 46 -55.12 38.92 39.31
CA VAL A 46 -54.31 38.16 38.38
C VAL A 46 -54.52 36.67 38.66
N PHE A 47 -54.94 35.99 37.59
CA PHE A 47 -55.00 34.53 37.58
C PHE A 47 -53.74 33.99 36.89
N SER A 48 -53.06 33.05 37.50
CA SER A 48 -51.83 32.45 36.94
C SER A 48 -51.91 30.93 36.93
N ILE A 49 -51.56 30.35 35.79
CA ILE A 49 -51.35 28.90 35.62
C ILE A 49 -49.85 28.66 35.53
N LEU A 50 -49.41 27.73 36.36
CA LEU A 50 -48.01 27.25 36.38
C LEU A 50 -47.98 25.87 35.77
N SER A 51 -47.21 25.71 34.68
CA SER A 51 -46.98 24.43 33.98
C SER A 51 -45.54 24.03 34.14
N ASN A 52 -45.27 22.80 34.58
CA ASN A 52 -43.92 22.27 34.61
C ASN A 52 -43.48 21.92 33.17
N ILE A 53 -42.48 22.60 32.68
CA ILE A 53 -41.95 22.43 31.32
C ILE A 53 -40.53 21.82 31.32
N THR A 54 -40.09 21.26 32.43
CA THR A 54 -38.75 20.68 32.61
C THR A 54 -38.44 19.64 31.57
N GLU A 55 -39.35 18.69 31.30
CA GLU A 55 -39.15 17.64 30.27
C GLU A 55 -39.11 18.22 28.85
N ILE A 56 -39.93 19.25 28.60
CA ILE A 56 -39.90 19.94 27.30
C ILE A 56 -38.54 20.60 27.08
N LYS A 57 -38.04 21.32 28.09
CA LYS A 57 -36.72 21.99 28.03
C LYS A 57 -35.57 21.01 27.90
N LYS A 58 -35.61 19.88 28.60
CA LYS A 58 -34.60 18.81 28.47
C LYS A 58 -34.60 18.24 27.06
N ARG A 59 -35.78 17.99 26.50
CA ARG A 59 -35.89 17.49 25.11
C ARG A 59 -35.38 18.50 24.08
N GLU A 60 -35.75 19.79 24.24
CA GLU A 60 -35.23 20.87 23.37
C GLU A 60 -33.70 20.95 23.45
N ALA A 61 -33.14 20.92 24.65
CA ALA A 61 -31.68 20.93 24.85
C ALA A 61 -30.99 19.71 24.17
N SER A 62 -31.57 18.51 24.37
CA SER A 62 -31.04 17.28 23.76
C SER A 62 -31.14 17.32 22.22
N LEU A 63 -32.25 17.80 21.65
CA LEU A 63 -32.41 17.96 20.21
C LEU A 63 -31.42 18.98 19.66
N LYS A 64 -31.17 20.07 20.37
CA LYS A 64 -30.17 21.07 20.00
C LYS A 64 -28.76 20.47 20.00
N GLN A 65 -28.38 19.74 21.05
CA GLN A 65 -27.08 19.05 21.11
C GLN A 65 -26.89 18.08 19.96
N LEU A 66 -27.94 17.30 19.61
CA LEU A 66 -27.89 16.36 18.49
C LEU A 66 -27.73 17.11 17.16
N SER A 67 -28.47 18.21 16.97
CA SER A 67 -28.36 19.06 15.78
C SER A 67 -26.96 19.65 15.64
N ASP A 68 -26.41 20.20 16.75
CA ASP A 68 -25.06 20.76 16.76
C ASP A 68 -23.99 19.67 16.46
N ALA A 69 -24.16 18.47 17.00
CA ALA A 69 -23.28 17.35 16.69
C ALA A 69 -23.30 16.95 15.21
N ILE A 70 -24.48 16.91 14.59
CA ILE A 70 -24.64 16.63 13.14
C ILE A 70 -23.97 17.74 12.30
N GLU A 71 -24.12 19.00 12.70
CA GLU A 71 -23.48 20.13 12.00
C GLU A 71 -21.95 20.11 12.06
N LEU A 72 -21.36 19.54 13.12
CA LEU A 72 -19.92 19.45 13.35
C LEU A 72 -19.27 18.21 12.73
N THR A 73 -20.04 17.26 12.18
CA THR A 73 -19.46 16.08 11.52
C THR A 73 -18.67 16.46 10.28
N THR A 74 -17.64 15.68 9.97
CA THR A 74 -16.84 15.82 8.74
C THR A 74 -17.53 15.23 7.51
N ASN A 75 -18.59 14.45 7.70
CA ASN A 75 -19.36 13.84 6.64
C ASN A 75 -20.50 14.76 6.19
N ALA A 76 -20.82 14.75 4.89
CA ALA A 76 -22.02 15.40 4.43
C ALA A 76 -23.23 14.51 4.72
N ILE A 77 -24.22 15.06 5.40
CA ILE A 77 -25.43 14.36 5.82
C ILE A 77 -26.64 15.03 5.18
N PHE A 78 -27.47 14.21 4.50
CA PHE A 78 -28.74 14.61 3.93
C PHE A 78 -29.83 13.72 4.51
N LEU A 79 -30.89 14.33 5.00
CA LEU A 79 -32.10 13.65 5.44
C LEU A 79 -33.24 13.99 4.46
N TRP A 80 -33.87 12.97 3.90
CA TRP A 80 -34.94 13.07 2.91
C TRP A 80 -36.23 12.42 3.42
N ASP A 81 -37.35 13.02 3.13
CA ASP A 81 -38.65 12.41 3.38
C ASP A 81 -39.00 11.31 2.35
N LYS A 82 -40.13 10.66 2.55
CA LYS A 82 -40.64 9.60 1.66
C LYS A 82 -40.99 10.09 0.25
N GLU A 83 -41.26 11.38 0.07
CA GLU A 83 -41.46 12.05 -1.21
C GLU A 83 -40.12 12.53 -1.82
N HIS A 84 -38.97 12.17 -1.24
CA HIS A 84 -37.62 12.59 -1.66
C HIS A 84 -37.38 14.10 -1.59
N ARG A 85 -38.06 14.81 -0.66
CA ARG A 85 -37.78 16.20 -0.35
C ARG A 85 -36.78 16.29 0.80
N LEU A 86 -35.89 17.27 0.71
CA LEU A 86 -34.88 17.50 1.75
C LEU A 86 -35.54 17.97 3.04
N ILE A 87 -35.38 17.22 4.09
CA ILE A 87 -35.71 17.65 5.47
C ILE A 87 -34.56 18.50 6.01
N MET A 88 -33.33 17.98 5.90
CA MET A 88 -32.12 18.59 6.45
C MET A 88 -30.89 18.22 5.63
N GLY A 89 -29.99 19.17 5.47
CA GLY A 89 -28.60 18.94 5.08
C GLY A 89 -27.69 19.68 6.05
N ASN A 90 -26.70 18.98 6.61
CA ASN A 90 -25.74 19.62 7.54
C ASN A 90 -24.82 20.61 6.80
N LYS A 91 -23.95 21.29 7.54
CA LYS A 91 -23.02 22.30 7.00
C LYS A 91 -22.22 21.76 5.82
N ILE A 92 -21.61 20.59 5.94
CA ILE A 92 -20.77 19.97 4.88
C ILE A 92 -21.62 19.70 3.62
N ALA A 93 -22.84 19.16 3.78
CA ALA A 93 -23.75 18.95 2.66
C ALA A 93 -24.09 20.26 1.94
N ARG A 94 -24.36 21.33 2.69
CA ARG A 94 -24.65 22.66 2.11
C ARG A 94 -23.43 23.25 1.41
N ASP A 95 -22.24 23.13 2.00
CA ASP A 95 -21.00 23.67 1.43
C ASP A 95 -20.62 22.96 0.12
N ILE A 96 -20.73 21.62 0.06
CA ILE A 96 -20.51 20.85 -1.17
C ILE A 96 -21.46 21.30 -2.27
N GLN A 97 -22.77 21.37 -1.99
CA GLN A 97 -23.76 21.76 -2.99
C GLN A 97 -23.58 23.21 -3.45
N LYS A 98 -23.19 24.11 -2.54
CA LYS A 98 -22.83 25.49 -2.86
C LYS A 98 -21.61 25.54 -3.79
N GLY A 99 -20.59 24.72 -3.54
CA GLY A 99 -19.43 24.55 -4.43
C GLY A 99 -19.82 24.10 -5.83
N PHE A 100 -20.86 23.30 -5.94
CA PHE A 100 -21.46 22.90 -7.21
C PHE A 100 -22.44 23.96 -7.78
N GLY A 101 -22.55 25.12 -7.13
CA GLY A 101 -23.46 26.20 -7.54
C GLY A 101 -24.93 25.85 -7.38
N PHE A 102 -25.27 25.04 -6.37
CA PHE A 102 -26.64 24.67 -6.01
C PHE A 102 -26.90 25.03 -4.54
N THR A 103 -27.99 25.80 -4.30
CA THR A 103 -28.34 26.17 -2.93
C THR A 103 -29.27 25.14 -2.32
N LEU A 104 -28.79 24.43 -1.33
CA LEU A 104 -29.53 23.42 -0.60
C LEU A 104 -30.46 24.06 0.43
N LYS A 105 -31.77 23.82 0.32
CA LYS A 105 -32.79 24.32 1.25
C LYS A 105 -33.80 23.22 1.57
N PRO A 106 -34.37 23.17 2.79
CA PRO A 106 -35.47 22.26 3.11
C PRO A 106 -36.59 22.35 2.10
N GLY A 107 -37.22 21.23 1.78
CA GLY A 107 -38.29 21.10 0.80
C GLY A 107 -37.85 20.93 -0.66
N ILE A 108 -36.55 21.13 -0.98
CA ILE A 108 -36.02 20.86 -2.33
C ILE A 108 -36.17 19.37 -2.65
N HIS A 109 -36.66 19.06 -3.85
CA HIS A 109 -36.75 17.68 -4.29
C HIS A 109 -35.37 17.17 -4.75
N ARG A 110 -35.01 15.93 -4.39
CA ARG A 110 -33.73 15.31 -4.75
C ARG A 110 -33.45 15.32 -6.25
N LYS A 111 -34.50 15.20 -7.07
CA LYS A 111 -34.41 15.26 -8.53
C LYS A 111 -33.76 16.54 -9.01
N ASP A 112 -34.13 17.69 -8.41
CA ASP A 112 -33.61 19.01 -8.82
C ASP A 112 -32.11 19.10 -8.57
N MET A 113 -31.62 18.50 -7.45
CA MET A 113 -30.20 18.39 -7.17
C MET A 113 -29.48 17.52 -8.20
N LEU A 114 -30.06 16.38 -8.58
CA LEU A 114 -29.48 15.47 -9.57
C LEU A 114 -29.46 16.08 -10.97
N GLU A 115 -30.49 16.84 -11.35
CA GLU A 115 -30.53 17.58 -12.63
C GLU A 115 -29.40 18.63 -12.71
N ASN A 116 -29.14 19.34 -11.61
CA ASN A 116 -27.98 20.24 -11.53
C ASN A 116 -26.65 19.51 -11.73
N VAL A 117 -26.48 18.38 -11.06
CA VAL A 117 -25.27 17.53 -11.19
C VAL A 117 -25.10 17.04 -12.63
N LYS A 118 -26.18 16.58 -13.26
CA LYS A 118 -26.22 16.17 -14.67
C LYS A 118 -25.88 17.33 -15.62
N LYS A 119 -26.57 18.45 -15.49
CA LYS A 119 -26.38 19.64 -16.34
C LYS A 119 -24.94 20.14 -16.31
N LYS A 120 -24.33 20.12 -15.17
CA LYS A 120 -22.94 20.58 -14.95
C LYS A 120 -21.89 19.51 -15.17
N LYS A 121 -22.30 18.26 -15.47
CA LYS A 121 -21.39 17.11 -15.64
C LYS A 121 -20.41 16.94 -14.49
N LEU A 122 -20.89 17.03 -13.25
CA LEU A 122 -20.04 17.08 -12.06
C LEU A 122 -19.48 15.72 -11.63
N ILE A 123 -20.12 14.62 -12.05
CA ILE A 123 -19.72 13.26 -11.68
C ILE A 123 -18.84 12.68 -12.79
N ASP A 124 -17.76 12.04 -12.39
CA ASP A 124 -16.91 11.22 -13.23
C ASP A 124 -17.63 9.87 -13.47
N ILE A 125 -18.19 9.72 -14.65
CA ILE A 125 -18.96 8.52 -15.04
C ILE A 125 -18.03 7.61 -15.83
N PRO A 126 -18.01 6.28 -15.55
CA PRO A 126 -17.23 5.32 -16.30
C PRO A 126 -17.42 5.44 -17.81
N GLU A 127 -16.33 5.28 -18.57
CA GLU A 127 -16.35 5.36 -20.02
C GLU A 127 -17.36 4.37 -20.61
N GLY A 128 -18.18 4.84 -21.55
CA GLY A 128 -19.24 4.06 -22.20
C GLY A 128 -20.57 3.99 -21.45
N MET A 129 -20.69 4.59 -20.26
CA MET A 129 -21.93 4.62 -19.49
C MET A 129 -22.61 5.99 -19.56
N SER A 130 -23.93 6.02 -19.79
CA SER A 130 -24.70 7.26 -19.71
C SER A 130 -25.01 7.65 -18.26
N PHE A 131 -25.32 8.95 -18.04
CA PHE A 131 -25.74 9.43 -16.72
C PHE A 131 -27.02 8.73 -16.23
N GLU A 132 -27.94 8.44 -17.10
CA GLU A 132 -29.19 7.75 -16.81
C GLU A 132 -28.95 6.31 -16.35
N GLU A 133 -28.09 5.58 -17.03
CA GLU A 133 -27.69 4.21 -16.67
C GLU A 133 -26.98 4.18 -15.32
N PHE A 134 -26.03 5.10 -15.11
CA PHE A 134 -25.31 5.25 -13.86
C PHE A 134 -26.25 5.45 -12.67
N TYR A 135 -27.23 6.34 -12.78
CA TYR A 135 -28.19 6.58 -11.71
C TYR A 135 -29.23 5.48 -11.57
N LYS A 136 -29.66 4.86 -12.68
CA LYS A 136 -30.60 3.73 -12.65
C LYS A 136 -30.01 2.54 -11.87
N GLN A 137 -28.73 2.22 -12.08
CA GLN A 137 -28.05 1.18 -11.31
C GLN A 137 -28.05 1.49 -9.80
N ARG A 138 -27.74 2.73 -9.42
CA ARG A 138 -27.77 3.17 -8.02
C ARG A 138 -29.18 3.15 -7.40
N ASP A 139 -30.18 3.54 -8.14
CA ASP A 139 -31.57 3.47 -7.68
C ASP A 139 -32.04 2.01 -7.47
N ILE A 140 -31.59 1.08 -8.29
CA ILE A 140 -31.85 -0.36 -8.10
C ILE A 140 -31.21 -0.82 -6.80
N ILE A 141 -29.94 -0.51 -6.57
CA ILE A 141 -29.21 -0.90 -5.34
C ILE A 141 -29.91 -0.31 -4.11
N ARG A 142 -30.28 0.96 -4.15
CA ARG A 142 -30.97 1.65 -3.05
C ARG A 142 -32.36 1.06 -2.75
N LYS A 143 -33.08 0.60 -3.78
CA LYS A 143 -34.41 0.00 -3.61
C LYS A 143 -34.37 -1.44 -3.12
N SER A 144 -33.29 -2.18 -3.43
CA SER A 144 -33.18 -3.60 -3.08
C SER A 144 -32.73 -3.84 -1.64
N ASN A 145 -32.04 -2.89 -1.00
CA ASN A 145 -31.48 -3.04 0.34
C ASN A 145 -31.93 -1.92 1.29
N ASN A 146 -32.09 -2.23 2.58
CA ASN A 146 -32.35 -1.20 3.60
C ASN A 146 -31.15 -0.27 3.77
N ASN A 147 -29.91 -0.79 3.59
CA ASN A 147 -28.67 -0.03 3.55
C ASN A 147 -27.99 -0.29 2.23
N SER A 148 -27.70 0.74 1.47
CA SER A 148 -26.94 0.65 0.23
C SER A 148 -25.68 1.52 0.34
N VAL A 149 -24.58 1.02 -0.22
CA VAL A 149 -23.30 1.72 -0.22
C VAL A 149 -22.73 1.73 -1.63
N TYR A 150 -22.12 2.86 -2.03
CA TYR A 150 -21.48 3.00 -3.32
C TYR A 150 -20.48 4.16 -3.32
N GLU A 151 -19.58 4.17 -4.29
CA GLU A 151 -18.61 5.25 -4.48
C GLU A 151 -19.05 6.19 -5.61
N ILE A 152 -18.75 7.47 -5.44
CA ILE A 152 -18.91 8.51 -6.46
C ILE A 152 -17.61 9.29 -6.56
N SER A 153 -17.08 9.45 -7.77
CA SER A 153 -15.99 10.37 -8.05
C SER A 153 -16.54 11.60 -8.77
N PHE A 154 -16.06 12.77 -8.38
CA PHE A 154 -16.39 14.03 -9.02
C PHE A 154 -15.25 14.48 -9.94
N ILE A 155 -15.60 15.25 -10.98
CA ILE A 155 -14.62 15.76 -11.97
C ILE A 155 -13.55 16.68 -11.38
N ASN A 156 -13.78 17.22 -10.18
CA ASN A 156 -12.79 17.98 -9.43
C ASN A 156 -11.73 17.11 -8.75
N GLY A 157 -11.75 15.79 -8.97
CA GLY A 157 -10.82 14.84 -8.42
C GLY A 157 -11.18 14.30 -7.03
N THR A 158 -12.29 14.74 -6.42
CA THR A 158 -12.74 14.21 -5.12
C THR A 158 -13.50 12.90 -5.30
N SER A 159 -13.31 11.97 -4.35
CA SER A 159 -14.02 10.68 -4.30
C SER A 159 -14.75 10.55 -2.98
N TRP A 160 -15.99 10.08 -3.05
CA TRP A 160 -16.87 10.01 -1.90
C TRP A 160 -17.49 8.63 -1.77
N PHE A 161 -17.50 8.13 -0.56
CA PHE A 161 -18.24 6.93 -0.18
C PHE A 161 -19.63 7.36 0.26
N VAL A 162 -20.68 6.85 -0.39
CA VAL A 162 -22.07 7.21 -0.11
C VAL A 162 -22.78 6.03 0.51
N SER A 163 -23.43 6.28 1.64
CA SER A 163 -24.30 5.32 2.32
C SER A 163 -25.72 5.88 2.37
N ASP A 164 -26.67 5.11 1.85
CA ASP A 164 -28.10 5.40 1.92
C ASP A 164 -28.77 4.40 2.86
N THR A 165 -29.44 4.89 3.92
CA THR A 165 -30.15 4.08 4.90
C THR A 165 -31.63 4.46 4.89
N LYS A 166 -32.52 3.48 4.68
CA LYS A 166 -33.96 3.69 4.76
C LYS A 166 -34.40 3.89 6.21
N LEU A 167 -35.35 4.81 6.40
CA LEU A 167 -35.99 5.10 7.69
C LEU A 167 -37.37 4.41 7.76
N GLU A 168 -37.87 4.23 8.98
CA GLU A 168 -39.17 3.58 9.26
C GLU A 168 -40.35 4.34 8.64
N ASP A 169 -40.26 5.66 8.55
CA ASP A 169 -41.27 6.52 7.96
C ASP A 169 -41.27 6.53 6.41
N GLY A 170 -40.37 5.78 5.78
CA GLY A 170 -40.17 5.68 4.35
C GLY A 170 -39.24 6.74 3.76
N GLY A 171 -38.71 7.64 4.57
CA GLY A 171 -37.61 8.54 4.22
C GLY A 171 -36.27 7.81 4.15
N PHE A 172 -35.19 8.54 3.93
CA PHE A 172 -33.85 7.98 3.97
C PHE A 172 -32.78 8.97 4.41
N LEU A 173 -31.80 8.44 5.12
CA LEU A 173 -30.58 9.14 5.51
C LEU A 173 -29.52 8.84 4.48
N GLN A 174 -28.85 9.87 3.96
CA GLN A 174 -27.76 9.75 3.03
C GLN A 174 -26.52 10.41 3.62
N VAL A 175 -25.43 9.65 3.70
CA VAL A 175 -24.15 10.09 4.27
C VAL A 175 -23.07 9.98 3.21
N TYR A 176 -22.35 11.07 2.99
CA TYR A 176 -21.18 11.13 2.12
C TYR A 176 -19.93 11.29 2.97
N SER A 177 -19.02 10.35 2.87
CA SER A 177 -17.70 10.40 3.50
C SER A 177 -16.64 10.66 2.43
N ASP A 178 -15.80 11.67 2.61
CA ASP A 178 -14.69 11.95 1.70
C ASP A 178 -13.63 10.85 1.83
N ILE A 179 -13.36 10.16 0.74
CA ILE A 179 -12.34 9.11 0.63
C ILE A 179 -11.25 9.47 -0.37
N THR A 180 -11.12 10.75 -0.71
CA THR A 180 -10.18 11.23 -1.73
C THR A 180 -8.74 10.84 -1.40
N ASP A 181 -8.32 11.05 -0.15
CA ASP A 181 -6.98 10.70 0.29
C ASP A 181 -6.73 9.19 0.26
N VAL A 182 -7.74 8.40 0.61
CA VAL A 182 -7.67 6.92 0.55
C VAL A 182 -7.48 6.49 -0.90
N LYS A 183 -8.28 7.02 -1.82
CA LYS A 183 -8.19 6.70 -3.26
C LYS A 183 -6.88 7.14 -3.89
N ASN A 184 -6.35 8.28 -3.50
CA ASN A 184 -5.05 8.74 -3.97
C ASN A 184 -3.92 7.81 -3.49
N LYS A 185 -3.93 7.41 -2.22
CA LYS A 185 -2.96 6.45 -1.68
C LYS A 185 -3.08 5.08 -2.35
N GLU A 186 -4.29 4.58 -2.60
CA GLU A 186 -4.50 3.34 -3.36
C GLU A 186 -3.86 3.41 -4.75
N LYS A 187 -4.07 4.51 -5.48
CA LYS A 187 -3.46 4.72 -6.81
C LYS A 187 -1.93 4.79 -6.74
N GLU A 188 -1.37 5.45 -5.72
CA GLU A 188 0.08 5.51 -5.51
C GLU A 188 0.66 4.12 -5.22
N ILE A 189 0.02 3.34 -4.35
CA ILE A 189 0.43 1.96 -4.04
C ILE A 189 0.39 1.10 -5.32
N GLN A 190 -0.71 1.12 -6.06
CA GLN A 190 -0.82 0.36 -7.33
C GLN A 190 0.25 0.76 -8.34
N LYS A 191 0.57 2.05 -8.45
CA LYS A 191 1.64 2.55 -9.31
C LYS A 191 3.01 2.06 -8.85
N ALA A 192 3.27 2.10 -7.55
CA ALA A 192 4.53 1.60 -6.97
C ALA A 192 4.68 0.08 -7.16
N GLU A 193 3.64 -0.70 -6.91
CA GLU A 193 3.63 -2.16 -7.14
C GLU A 193 3.92 -2.50 -8.60
N LYS A 194 3.28 -1.76 -9.54
CA LYS A 194 3.55 -1.95 -10.98
C LYS A 194 5.00 -1.64 -11.34
N GLN A 195 5.57 -0.58 -10.76
CA GLN A 195 6.97 -0.21 -10.98
C GLN A 195 7.94 -1.25 -10.40
N ILE A 196 7.67 -1.72 -9.18
CA ILE A 196 8.46 -2.79 -8.54
C ILE A 196 8.45 -4.03 -9.43
N LYS A 197 7.29 -4.52 -9.84
CA LYS A 197 7.16 -5.69 -10.70
C LYS A 197 7.89 -5.53 -12.05
N GLN A 198 7.82 -4.34 -12.65
CA GLN A 198 8.55 -4.06 -13.89
C GLN A 198 10.07 -4.05 -13.67
N THR A 199 10.54 -3.53 -12.53
CA THR A 199 11.95 -3.49 -12.18
C THR A 199 12.48 -4.90 -11.89
N GLU A 200 11.74 -5.70 -11.13
CA GLU A 200 12.05 -7.11 -10.85
C GLU A 200 12.17 -7.91 -12.14
N GLN A 201 11.23 -7.74 -13.08
CA GLN A 201 11.28 -8.42 -14.37
C GLN A 201 12.52 -8.02 -15.18
N LYS A 202 12.81 -6.72 -15.29
CA LYS A 202 14.01 -6.23 -15.98
C LYS A 202 15.29 -6.76 -15.35
N MET A 203 15.35 -6.81 -14.02
CA MET A 203 16.51 -7.35 -13.32
C MET A 203 16.67 -8.85 -13.58
N SER A 204 15.57 -9.60 -13.52
CA SER A 204 15.57 -11.03 -13.87
C SER A 204 16.03 -11.28 -15.31
N ASP A 205 15.50 -10.51 -16.27
CA ASP A 205 15.89 -10.61 -17.68
C ASP A 205 17.39 -10.29 -17.87
N ALA A 206 17.89 -9.26 -17.18
CA ALA A 206 19.30 -8.89 -17.22
C ALA A 206 20.20 -10.01 -16.67
N LEU A 207 19.86 -10.56 -15.51
CA LEU A 207 20.61 -11.65 -14.88
C LEU A 207 20.58 -12.93 -15.74
N ASN A 208 19.44 -13.23 -16.38
CA ASN A 208 19.31 -14.39 -17.26
C ASN A 208 20.03 -14.21 -18.61
N SER A 209 20.23 -12.97 -19.07
CA SER A 209 20.99 -12.70 -20.30
C SER A 209 22.50 -12.76 -20.13
N MET A 210 23.01 -12.79 -18.90
CA MET A 210 24.45 -12.85 -18.64
C MET A 210 25.02 -14.23 -18.97
N PRO A 211 26.19 -14.29 -19.69
CA PRO A 211 26.85 -15.55 -20.03
C PRO A 211 27.66 -16.11 -18.84
N HIS A 212 27.15 -15.93 -17.64
CA HIS A 212 27.74 -16.37 -16.38
C HIS A 212 26.70 -17.06 -15.53
N GLY A 213 27.09 -18.09 -14.80
CA GLY A 213 26.23 -18.69 -13.78
C GLY A 213 26.15 -17.77 -12.57
N ILE A 214 24.94 -17.37 -12.19
CA ILE A 214 24.71 -16.52 -11.01
C ILE A 214 23.85 -17.28 -10.01
N THR A 215 24.28 -17.28 -8.75
CA THR A 215 23.50 -17.83 -7.64
C THR A 215 23.52 -16.88 -6.45
N MET A 216 22.39 -16.83 -5.74
CA MET A 216 22.27 -16.19 -4.44
C MET A 216 21.80 -17.20 -3.40
N TRP A 217 22.34 -17.09 -2.24
CA TRP A 217 22.04 -17.93 -1.09
C TRP A 217 21.67 -17.01 0.07
N ASP A 218 20.68 -17.39 0.83
CA ASP A 218 20.26 -16.61 1.99
C ASP A 218 21.24 -16.70 3.18
N GLU A 219 20.97 -16.04 4.26
CA GLU A 219 21.75 -16.04 5.50
C GLU A 219 21.89 -17.43 6.14
N ASN A 220 20.97 -18.35 5.82
CA ASN A 220 20.96 -19.74 6.29
C ASN A 220 21.61 -20.70 5.27
N ASP A 221 22.27 -20.18 4.24
CA ASP A 221 22.84 -20.94 3.13
C ASP A 221 21.82 -21.78 2.34
N ASN A 222 20.57 -21.31 2.21
CA ASN A 222 19.60 -21.88 1.29
C ASN A 222 19.59 -21.09 -0.02
N LEU A 223 19.42 -21.76 -1.16
CA LEU A 223 19.39 -21.14 -2.47
C LEU A 223 18.16 -20.23 -2.62
N SER A 224 18.39 -18.94 -2.73
CA SER A 224 17.32 -17.93 -2.93
C SER A 224 17.15 -17.53 -4.41
N PHE A 225 18.22 -17.65 -5.21
CA PHE A 225 18.19 -17.34 -6.65
C PHE A 225 19.24 -18.13 -7.42
N ALA A 226 18.88 -18.53 -8.64
CA ALA A 226 19.83 -19.00 -9.66
C ALA A 226 19.31 -18.54 -11.04
N ASN A 227 20.20 -17.96 -11.87
CA ASN A 227 19.82 -17.60 -13.22
C ASN A 227 19.74 -18.84 -14.14
N ASP A 228 19.16 -18.65 -15.31
CA ASP A 228 18.94 -19.76 -16.27
C ASP A 228 20.25 -20.39 -16.72
N PHE A 229 21.32 -19.59 -16.83
CA PHE A 229 22.64 -20.11 -17.17
C PHE A 229 23.17 -21.09 -16.11
N ALA A 230 23.08 -20.73 -14.82
CA ALA A 230 23.47 -21.62 -13.74
C ALA A 230 22.62 -22.90 -13.68
N LYS A 231 21.31 -22.76 -13.86
CA LYS A 231 20.37 -23.91 -13.93
C LYS A 231 20.70 -24.85 -15.07
N ASN A 232 21.04 -24.33 -16.25
CA ASN A 232 21.35 -25.13 -17.42
C ASN A 232 22.64 -25.94 -17.23
N ILE A 233 23.68 -25.38 -16.58
CA ILE A 233 24.90 -26.13 -16.22
C ILE A 233 24.54 -27.32 -15.33
N GLN A 234 23.72 -27.12 -14.30
CA GLN A 234 23.32 -28.18 -13.39
C GLN A 234 22.49 -29.25 -14.08
N LYS A 235 21.54 -28.83 -14.94
CA LYS A 235 20.71 -29.74 -15.72
C LYS A 235 21.53 -30.65 -16.64
N GLY A 236 22.63 -30.15 -17.20
CA GLY A 236 23.54 -30.94 -18.03
C GLY A 236 24.21 -32.07 -17.24
N ALA A 237 24.35 -31.96 -15.92
CA ALA A 237 24.83 -33.01 -15.04
C ALA A 237 23.72 -33.85 -14.40
N GLY A 238 22.48 -33.73 -14.88
CA GLY A 238 21.33 -34.45 -14.30
C GLY A 238 20.88 -33.88 -12.93
N MET A 239 21.23 -32.64 -12.62
CA MET A 239 20.91 -31.98 -11.37
C MET A 239 19.94 -30.84 -11.58
N THR A 240 19.22 -30.43 -10.51
CA THR A 240 18.36 -29.26 -10.49
C THR A 240 18.78 -28.28 -9.41
N PHE A 241 18.64 -26.99 -9.67
CA PHE A 241 18.68 -25.94 -8.65
C PHE A 241 17.27 -25.68 -8.15
N ASP A 242 16.91 -26.35 -7.07
CA ASP A 242 15.62 -26.15 -6.42
C ASP A 242 15.76 -24.99 -5.42
N LEU A 243 14.93 -23.96 -5.54
CA LEU A 243 14.92 -22.86 -4.58
C LEU A 243 14.65 -23.40 -3.17
N GLY A 244 15.38 -22.90 -2.19
CA GLY A 244 15.32 -23.36 -0.79
C GLY A 244 16.20 -24.57 -0.48
N ILE A 245 16.87 -25.19 -1.47
CA ILE A 245 17.87 -26.25 -1.18
C ILE A 245 19.02 -25.66 -0.36
N SER A 246 19.44 -26.37 0.72
CA SER A 246 20.60 -25.95 1.48
C SER A 246 21.90 -26.19 0.70
N TYR A 247 22.93 -25.36 0.95
CA TYR A 247 24.23 -25.54 0.30
C TYR A 247 24.86 -26.90 0.63
N GLN A 248 24.62 -27.39 1.84
CA GLN A 248 25.09 -28.73 2.25
C GLN A 248 24.43 -29.83 1.41
N GLU A 249 23.11 -29.79 1.22
CA GLU A 249 22.41 -30.76 0.38
C GLU A 249 22.85 -30.63 -1.07
N TYR A 250 23.01 -29.41 -1.57
CA TYR A 250 23.50 -29.16 -2.92
C TYR A 250 24.88 -29.79 -3.16
N THR A 251 25.83 -29.63 -2.24
CA THR A 251 27.19 -30.27 -2.35
C THR A 251 27.12 -31.80 -2.31
N GLN A 252 26.22 -32.39 -1.51
CA GLN A 252 25.95 -33.82 -1.53
C GLN A 252 25.42 -34.32 -2.86
N ARG A 253 24.50 -33.55 -3.49
CA ARG A 253 24.01 -33.85 -4.84
C ARG A 253 25.14 -33.75 -5.88
N GLN A 254 26.03 -32.74 -5.76
CA GLN A 254 27.20 -32.61 -6.63
C GLN A 254 28.11 -33.85 -6.55
N LYS A 255 28.44 -34.30 -5.33
CA LYS A 255 29.25 -35.48 -5.09
C LYS A 255 28.64 -36.75 -5.68
N LYS A 256 27.33 -36.96 -5.42
CA LYS A 256 26.56 -38.11 -5.92
C LYS A 256 26.52 -38.17 -7.45
N ASN A 257 26.36 -37.02 -8.12
CA ASN A 257 26.23 -36.92 -9.57
C ASN A 257 27.60 -36.74 -10.28
N LYS A 258 28.74 -36.85 -9.53
CA LYS A 258 30.08 -36.63 -10.08
C LYS A 258 30.19 -35.31 -10.88
N PHE A 259 29.59 -34.24 -10.32
CA PHE A 259 29.55 -32.94 -10.96
C PHE A 259 30.91 -32.30 -11.16
N LEU A 260 31.84 -32.55 -10.21
CA LEU A 260 33.23 -32.12 -10.24
C LEU A 260 34.13 -33.34 -10.42
N LYS A 261 35.24 -33.18 -11.13
CA LYS A 261 36.28 -34.19 -11.32
C LYS A 261 37.44 -33.92 -10.39
N PHE A 262 37.99 -34.98 -9.81
CA PHE A 262 39.13 -34.94 -8.92
C PHE A 262 40.17 -35.98 -9.39
N GLU A 263 41.44 -35.78 -9.01
CA GLU A 263 42.53 -36.68 -9.34
C GLU A 263 42.37 -38.06 -8.69
N ASN A 264 41.82 -38.07 -7.47
CA ASN A 264 41.59 -39.27 -6.69
C ASN A 264 40.47 -39.06 -5.65
N GLU A 265 40.08 -40.14 -4.97
CA GLU A 265 39.01 -40.14 -3.96
C GLU A 265 39.34 -39.32 -2.71
N ASP A 266 40.64 -39.28 -2.34
CA ASP A 266 41.08 -38.49 -1.18
C ASP A 266 40.89 -36.98 -1.42
N ALA A 267 41.28 -36.51 -2.61
CA ALA A 267 41.05 -35.10 -3.02
C ALA A 267 39.55 -34.74 -3.10
N GLU A 268 38.71 -35.66 -3.59
CA GLU A 268 37.27 -35.47 -3.59
C GLU A 268 36.70 -35.35 -2.19
N ASN A 269 37.12 -36.26 -1.28
CA ASN A 269 36.66 -36.25 0.11
C ASN A 269 37.12 -34.99 0.85
N GLU A 270 38.39 -34.59 0.69
CA GLU A 270 38.91 -33.36 1.29
C GLU A 270 38.13 -32.11 0.81
N TYR A 271 37.86 -32.00 -0.49
CA TYR A 271 37.07 -30.90 -1.02
C TYR A 271 35.68 -30.82 -0.40
N TYR A 272 34.91 -31.90 -0.46
CA TYR A 272 33.53 -31.90 0.03
C TYR A 272 33.41 -31.80 1.56
N ASN A 273 34.43 -32.23 2.31
CA ASN A 273 34.45 -32.02 3.75
C ASN A 273 34.69 -30.56 4.14
N ASN A 274 35.48 -29.83 3.34
CA ASN A 274 35.89 -28.47 3.66
C ASN A 274 35.06 -27.37 3.00
N VAL A 275 34.40 -27.64 1.86
CA VAL A 275 33.76 -26.61 1.05
C VAL A 275 32.66 -25.83 1.78
N VAL A 276 31.86 -26.51 2.61
CA VAL A 276 30.78 -25.88 3.37
C VAL A 276 31.36 -24.97 4.47
N GLU A 277 32.37 -25.44 5.19
CA GLU A 277 33.01 -24.66 6.27
C GLU A 277 33.85 -23.50 5.73
N ASN A 278 34.54 -23.68 4.62
CA ASN A 278 35.29 -22.60 3.96
C ASN A 278 34.36 -21.50 3.45
N ARG A 279 33.17 -21.85 2.92
CA ARG A 279 32.16 -20.91 2.49
C ARG A 279 31.69 -20.02 3.65
N LYS A 280 31.50 -20.54 4.85
CA LYS A 280 31.12 -19.76 6.03
C LYS A 280 32.17 -18.73 6.46
N LYS A 281 33.43 -18.92 6.07
CA LYS A 281 34.53 -17.99 6.36
C LYS A 281 34.61 -16.80 5.42
N ILE A 282 33.89 -16.83 4.28
CA ILE A 282 33.89 -15.73 3.33
C ILE A 282 33.29 -14.50 4.00
N ARG A 283 34.01 -13.39 4.01
CA ARG A 283 33.57 -12.08 4.52
C ARG A 283 33.55 -11.04 3.41
N ASP A 284 34.64 -10.99 2.64
CA ASP A 284 34.80 -10.10 1.50
C ASP A 284 34.71 -10.88 0.20
N GLU A 285 35.06 -10.27 -0.93
CA GLU A 285 35.10 -10.93 -2.22
C GLU A 285 36.21 -11.96 -2.25
N VAL A 286 35.85 -13.18 -2.61
CA VAL A 286 36.80 -14.30 -2.77
C VAL A 286 36.60 -14.90 -4.15
N SER A 287 37.71 -15.11 -4.88
CA SER A 287 37.70 -15.74 -6.21
C SER A 287 38.46 -17.08 -6.11
N ILE A 288 37.78 -18.16 -6.47
CA ILE A 288 38.28 -19.52 -6.36
C ILE A 288 38.18 -20.24 -7.69
N LEU A 289 39.27 -20.86 -8.15
CA LEU A 289 39.24 -21.80 -9.26
C LEU A 289 38.52 -23.07 -8.79
N THR A 290 37.43 -23.45 -9.46
CA THR A 290 36.73 -24.70 -9.15
C THR A 290 37.52 -25.90 -9.70
N PRO A 291 37.36 -27.10 -9.13
CA PRO A 291 37.74 -28.31 -9.82
C PRO A 291 37.10 -28.43 -11.22
N GLU A 292 37.69 -29.20 -12.10
CA GLU A 292 37.12 -29.42 -13.44
C GLU A 292 35.71 -29.98 -13.34
N PHE A 293 34.77 -29.40 -14.17
CA PHE A 293 33.39 -29.89 -14.21
C PHE A 293 33.31 -31.19 -15.03
N TYR A 294 32.24 -31.94 -14.81
CA TYR A 294 31.95 -33.23 -15.45
C TYR A 294 32.14 -33.22 -16.98
N ASN A 295 31.95 -32.09 -17.62
CA ASN A 295 32.04 -31.90 -19.06
C ASN A 295 33.42 -31.37 -19.56
N GLY A 296 34.44 -31.37 -18.72
CA GLY A 296 35.77 -30.90 -19.06
C GLY A 296 35.95 -29.38 -19.07
N THR A 297 35.05 -28.64 -18.45
CA THR A 297 35.15 -27.17 -18.38
C THR A 297 35.73 -26.71 -17.05
N PHE A 298 36.42 -25.57 -17.09
CA PHE A 298 37.01 -24.92 -15.92
C PHE A 298 36.25 -23.62 -15.63
N TRP A 299 35.99 -23.40 -14.37
CA TRP A 299 35.23 -22.26 -13.90
C TRP A 299 35.92 -21.51 -12.78
N ASN A 300 35.77 -20.20 -12.77
CA ASN A 300 36.17 -19.36 -11.65
C ASN A 300 34.90 -18.95 -10.90
N ALA A 301 34.83 -19.25 -9.62
CA ALA A 301 33.74 -18.84 -8.74
C ALA A 301 34.18 -17.62 -7.94
N THR A 302 33.56 -16.47 -8.21
CA THR A 302 33.73 -15.26 -7.40
C THR A 302 32.51 -15.12 -6.49
N SER A 303 32.75 -15.09 -5.20
CA SER A 303 31.70 -15.04 -4.17
C SER A 303 31.89 -13.86 -3.24
N THR A 304 30.81 -13.20 -2.88
CA THR A 304 30.81 -12.04 -1.97
C THR A 304 29.68 -12.15 -0.94
N ARG A 305 29.96 -11.76 0.33
CA ARG A 305 28.95 -11.73 1.38
C ARG A 305 28.08 -10.48 1.22
N LEU A 306 26.77 -10.66 1.23
CA LEU A 306 25.81 -9.57 1.15
C LEU A 306 25.54 -8.96 2.53
N ASN A 307 24.96 -7.75 2.56
CA ASN A 307 24.66 -7.04 3.81
C ASN A 307 23.64 -7.76 4.70
N ASP A 308 22.75 -8.56 4.12
CA ASP A 308 21.76 -9.39 4.82
C ASP A 308 22.36 -10.72 5.35
N GLY A 309 23.66 -10.94 5.14
CA GLY A 309 24.35 -12.18 5.53
C GLY A 309 24.29 -13.27 4.47
N GLY A 310 23.56 -13.09 3.39
CA GLY A 310 23.52 -14.01 2.25
C GLY A 310 24.83 -14.03 1.46
N LEU A 311 24.96 -14.93 0.51
CA LEU A 311 26.13 -15.04 -0.36
C LEU A 311 25.72 -14.93 -1.83
N PHE A 312 26.34 -14.02 -2.54
CA PHE A 312 26.25 -13.87 -3.99
C PHE A 312 27.44 -14.53 -4.67
N SER A 313 27.21 -15.33 -5.71
CA SER A 313 28.31 -16.01 -6.43
C SER A 313 28.10 -15.92 -7.93
N ILE A 314 29.19 -15.61 -8.65
CA ILE A 314 29.27 -15.61 -10.10
C ILE A 314 30.22 -16.71 -10.54
N PHE A 315 29.79 -17.53 -11.49
CA PHE A 315 30.61 -18.59 -12.11
C PHE A 315 30.96 -18.18 -13.53
N THR A 316 32.23 -17.94 -13.78
CA THR A 316 32.75 -17.56 -15.11
C THR A 316 33.48 -18.74 -15.74
N ASN A 317 33.10 -19.10 -16.97
CA ASN A 317 33.82 -20.13 -17.74
C ASN A 317 35.19 -19.60 -18.17
N ILE A 318 36.24 -20.26 -17.74
CA ILE A 318 37.64 -19.89 -18.10
C ILE A 318 38.34 -20.99 -18.90
N THR A 319 37.60 -21.91 -19.50
CA THR A 319 38.16 -23.06 -20.23
C THR A 319 39.07 -22.63 -21.37
N GLU A 320 38.63 -21.64 -22.16
CA GLU A 320 39.45 -21.11 -23.27
C GLU A 320 40.72 -20.40 -22.73
N LEU A 321 40.62 -19.70 -21.64
CA LEU A 321 41.77 -19.06 -21.01
C LEU A 321 42.78 -20.11 -20.53
N LYS A 322 42.32 -21.18 -19.89
CA LYS A 322 43.19 -22.29 -19.43
C LYS A 322 43.89 -23.00 -20.63
N LYS A 323 43.19 -23.28 -21.70
CA LYS A 323 43.77 -23.88 -22.91
C LYS A 323 44.87 -23.00 -23.48
N ARG A 324 44.63 -21.69 -23.62
CA ARG A 324 45.64 -20.75 -24.10
C ARG A 324 46.84 -20.64 -23.17
N GLU A 325 46.64 -20.68 -21.87
CA GLU A 325 47.72 -20.70 -20.86
C GLU A 325 48.59 -21.95 -21.04
N GLU A 326 48.00 -23.14 -21.22
CA GLU A 326 48.69 -24.38 -21.49
C GLU A 326 49.49 -24.37 -22.79
N GLU A 327 48.89 -23.88 -23.90
CA GLU A 327 49.55 -23.72 -25.17
C GLU A 327 50.75 -22.76 -25.09
N LEU A 328 50.57 -21.63 -24.38
CA LEU A 328 51.62 -20.66 -24.16
C LEU A 328 52.79 -21.27 -23.37
N ASN A 329 52.49 -21.96 -22.27
CA ASN A 329 53.48 -22.62 -21.43
C ASN A 329 54.27 -23.71 -22.23
N LYS A 330 53.60 -24.45 -23.11
CA LYS A 330 54.22 -25.40 -24.04
C LYS A 330 55.18 -24.70 -24.99
N THR A 331 54.71 -23.61 -25.61
CA THR A 331 55.52 -22.80 -26.54
C THR A 331 56.76 -22.22 -25.84
N ILE A 332 56.63 -21.71 -24.59
CA ILE A 332 57.74 -21.19 -23.79
C ILE A 332 58.78 -22.30 -23.58
N LYS A 333 58.35 -23.50 -23.13
CA LYS A 333 59.26 -24.62 -22.93
C LYS A 333 59.99 -25.05 -24.23
N GLU A 334 59.28 -25.07 -25.38
CA GLU A 334 59.88 -25.38 -26.65
C GLU A 334 60.91 -24.32 -27.08
N LEU A 335 60.62 -23.01 -26.82
CA LEU A 335 61.56 -21.92 -27.09
C LEU A 335 62.78 -21.99 -26.18
N ASP A 336 62.65 -22.30 -24.92
CA ASP A 336 63.77 -22.44 -23.97
C ASP A 336 64.70 -23.58 -24.42
N ILE A 337 64.15 -24.74 -24.80
CA ILE A 337 64.94 -25.87 -25.35
C ILE A 337 65.64 -25.48 -26.65
N ALA A 338 64.98 -24.77 -27.56
CA ALA A 338 65.57 -24.30 -28.80
C ALA A 338 66.69 -23.30 -28.55
N ARG A 339 66.53 -22.37 -27.62
CA ARG A 339 67.53 -21.41 -27.18
C ARG A 339 68.78 -22.11 -26.62
N GLU A 340 68.60 -23.05 -25.69
CA GLU A 340 69.72 -23.82 -25.11
C GLU A 340 70.52 -24.54 -26.19
N LYS A 341 69.82 -25.15 -27.20
CA LYS A 341 70.50 -25.79 -28.33
C LYS A 341 71.30 -24.80 -29.19
N ALA A 342 70.70 -23.63 -29.46
CA ALA A 342 71.36 -22.58 -30.23
C ALA A 342 72.60 -22.01 -29.48
N ASP A 343 72.48 -21.78 -28.18
CA ASP A 343 73.59 -21.30 -27.35
C ASP A 343 74.71 -22.31 -27.28
N ALA A 344 74.44 -23.61 -27.14
CA ALA A 344 75.42 -24.68 -27.15
C ALA A 344 76.11 -24.77 -28.53
N ALA A 345 75.35 -24.65 -29.65
CA ALA A 345 75.92 -24.63 -30.98
C ALA A 345 76.83 -23.41 -31.21
N ASN A 346 76.43 -22.24 -30.74
CA ASN A 346 77.24 -21.03 -30.80
C ASN A 346 78.53 -21.13 -29.96
N GLN A 347 78.47 -21.71 -28.76
CA GLN A 347 79.63 -21.97 -27.96
C GLN A 347 80.62 -22.93 -28.68
N THR A 348 80.11 -24.03 -29.23
CA THR A 348 80.87 -24.99 -29.98
C THR A 348 81.54 -24.35 -31.20
N LYS A 349 80.79 -23.52 -31.94
CA LYS A 349 81.32 -22.75 -33.07
C LYS A 349 82.40 -21.76 -32.67
N SER A 350 82.21 -21.05 -31.54
CA SER A 350 83.19 -20.09 -30.98
C SER A 350 84.48 -20.80 -30.57
N GLN A 351 84.36 -21.93 -29.89
CA GLN A 351 85.50 -22.78 -29.53
C GLN A 351 86.26 -23.33 -30.76
N PHE A 352 85.51 -23.76 -31.79
CA PHE A 352 86.12 -24.21 -32.97
C PHE A 352 86.92 -23.09 -33.68
N LEU A 353 86.35 -21.90 -33.77
CA LEU A 353 87.01 -20.74 -34.42
C LEU A 353 88.23 -20.23 -33.61
N ALA A 354 88.22 -20.38 -32.27
CA ALA A 354 89.33 -20.00 -31.41
C ALA A 354 90.47 -20.97 -31.45
N ASN A 355 90.29 -22.22 -31.89
CA ASN A 355 91.26 -23.26 -31.98
C ASN A 355 91.87 -23.39 -33.42
N MET A 356 91.40 -22.61 -34.38
CA MET A 356 91.98 -22.46 -35.72
C MET A 356 92.99 -21.27 -35.74
#